data_3fddbe7ebf7b99dc3023772801d349dd
#
_entry.id   3fddbe7ebf7b99dc3023772801d349dd
#
_cell.length_a   1.000
_cell.length_b   1.000
_cell.length_c   1.000
_cell.angle_alpha   90.00
_cell.angle_beta   90.00
_cell.angle_gamma   90.00
#
_symmetry.space_group_name_H-M   'P 1'
#
loop_
_entity.id
_entity.type
_entity.pdbx_description
1 polymer ?
#
loop_
_entity_poly.entity_id
_entity_poly.type
_entity_poly.pdbx_seq_one_letter_code
_entity_poly.pdbx_strand_id
1 'polypeptide(L)'
;EYDLSYPKDGWVELNVEDVLRTVRETVKSVLSNNLEIEACGITNQRETTVVWSKSTGEAIYPAIVWQDRRTHKYCNNLKLEGHEETIRNKTGLVLDPYFSATKIKWILDNVNGARDKAEEGDLLFGTIDTFLIYKLTGHQNHFTDVTNASRTMLFNIHTLEWDKELLQLFDIPKSMLPEVLSCDGNFGNLNVNNTNIPIRGVIGDQQLSLIHISEPTRLSTLS
;
A
#
# COMPACT_ATOMS: atom_id res chain seq x y z
N GLU A 1 -4.67 17.70 -6.21
CA GLU A 1 -3.88 17.80 -4.99
C GLU A 1 -4.71 17.37 -3.80
N TYR A 2 -4.08 16.85 -2.75
CA TYR A 2 -4.69 16.49 -1.48
C TYR A 2 -3.80 16.97 -0.33
N ASP A 3 -4.42 17.31 0.79
CA ASP A 3 -3.73 17.89 1.93
C ASP A 3 -3.27 16.79 2.91
N LEU A 4 -2.11 17.02 3.52
CA LEU A 4 -1.63 16.26 4.67
C LEU A 4 -2.08 16.93 5.96
N SER A 5 -2.47 16.13 6.94
CA SER A 5 -2.80 16.59 8.28
C SER A 5 -1.71 16.19 9.29
N TYR A 6 -1.48 17.06 10.26
CA TYR A 6 -0.44 16.90 11.29
C TYR A 6 -1.08 17.01 12.69
N PRO A 7 -1.88 15.99 13.12
CA PRO A 7 -2.69 16.12 14.34
C PRO A 7 -1.89 16.19 15.63
N LYS A 8 -0.65 15.67 15.62
CA LYS A 8 0.29 15.72 16.76
C LYS A 8 1.73 15.78 16.21
N ASP A 9 2.69 16.13 17.08
CA ASP A 9 4.10 16.10 16.72
C ASP A 9 4.53 14.70 16.23
N GLY A 10 5.17 14.66 15.06
CA GLY A 10 5.59 13.43 14.40
C GLY A 10 4.46 12.58 13.76
N TRP A 11 3.20 13.03 13.82
CA TRP A 11 2.09 12.35 13.16
C TRP A 11 1.82 12.97 11.79
N VAL A 12 1.64 12.12 10.80
CA VAL A 12 1.32 12.55 9.42
C VAL A 12 0.20 11.66 8.87
N GLU A 13 -0.93 12.26 8.57
CA GLU A 13 -2.12 11.58 8.10
C GLU A 13 -2.64 12.19 6.80
N LEU A 14 -3.35 11.39 6.03
CA LEU A 14 -4.11 11.89 4.89
C LEU A 14 -5.50 11.24 4.84
N ASN A 15 -6.46 11.97 4.29
CA ASN A 15 -7.77 11.42 3.97
C ASN A 15 -7.69 10.67 2.63
N VAL A 16 -7.75 9.34 2.69
CA VAL A 16 -7.59 8.50 1.49
C VAL A 16 -8.72 8.67 0.47
N GLU A 17 -9.89 9.13 0.90
CA GLU A 17 -11.01 9.42 -0.03
C GLU A 17 -10.70 10.67 -0.90
N ASP A 18 -9.88 11.62 -0.42
CA ASP A 18 -9.42 12.74 -1.26
C ASP A 18 -8.46 12.27 -2.35
N VAL A 19 -7.60 11.29 -2.05
CA VAL A 19 -6.76 10.63 -3.06
C VAL A 19 -7.63 9.97 -4.11
N LEU A 20 -8.61 9.17 -3.69
CA LEU A 20 -9.53 8.47 -4.60
C LEU A 20 -10.32 9.45 -5.47
N ARG A 21 -10.82 10.53 -4.88
CA ARG A 21 -11.53 11.60 -5.60
C ARG A 21 -10.65 12.21 -6.68
N THR A 22 -9.42 12.59 -6.32
CA THR A 22 -8.44 13.19 -7.26
C THR A 22 -8.14 12.23 -8.41
N VAL A 23 -7.93 10.94 -8.13
CA VAL A 23 -7.71 9.92 -9.16
C VAL A 23 -8.91 9.82 -10.10
N ARG A 24 -10.13 9.74 -9.56
CA ARG A 24 -11.36 9.66 -10.36
C ARG A 24 -11.55 10.89 -11.24
N GLU A 25 -11.30 12.09 -10.73
CA GLU A 25 -11.38 13.34 -11.50
C GLU A 25 -10.36 13.36 -12.64
N THR A 26 -9.12 12.94 -12.38
CA THR A 26 -8.08 12.84 -13.40
C THR A 26 -8.45 11.85 -14.50
N VAL A 27 -8.89 10.65 -14.12
CA VAL A 27 -9.35 9.62 -15.09
C VAL A 27 -10.51 10.14 -15.94
N LYS A 28 -11.52 10.78 -15.31
CA LYS A 28 -12.65 11.39 -16.03
C LYS A 28 -12.17 12.45 -17.04
N SER A 29 -11.23 13.30 -16.65
CA SER A 29 -10.67 14.33 -17.52
C SER A 29 -9.96 13.73 -18.74
N VAL A 30 -9.19 12.65 -18.56
CA VAL A 30 -8.53 11.96 -19.68
C VAL A 30 -9.56 11.33 -20.62
N LEU A 31 -10.57 10.64 -20.07
CA LEU A 31 -11.62 9.98 -20.85
C LEU A 31 -12.51 10.96 -21.63
N SER A 32 -12.66 12.21 -21.16
CA SER A 32 -13.45 13.24 -21.86
C SER A 32 -12.82 13.70 -23.19
N ASN A 33 -11.55 13.39 -23.43
CA ASN A 33 -10.85 13.76 -24.68
C ASN A 33 -11.09 12.79 -25.85
N ASN A 34 -12.05 11.88 -25.73
CA ASN A 34 -12.35 10.86 -26.75
C ASN A 34 -11.14 10.00 -27.16
N LEU A 35 -10.23 9.78 -26.22
CA LEU A 35 -9.08 8.92 -26.41
C LEU A 35 -9.49 7.44 -26.18
N GLU A 36 -9.00 6.58 -27.05
CA GLU A 36 -9.08 5.15 -26.85
C GLU A 36 -7.98 4.71 -25.88
N ILE A 37 -8.36 4.25 -24.68
CA ILE A 37 -7.43 3.84 -23.63
C ILE A 37 -7.40 2.33 -23.55
N GLU A 38 -6.28 1.72 -23.89
CA GLU A 38 -6.09 0.27 -23.89
C GLU A 38 -5.83 -0.32 -22.49
N ALA A 39 -5.09 0.41 -21.64
CA ALA A 39 -4.74 -0.02 -20.29
C ALA A 39 -4.36 1.17 -19.40
N CYS A 40 -4.34 0.93 -18.08
CA CYS A 40 -3.75 1.85 -17.11
C CYS A 40 -2.73 1.14 -16.22
N GLY A 41 -1.80 1.93 -15.67
CA GLY A 41 -0.87 1.54 -14.62
C GLY A 41 -1.09 2.39 -13.37
N ILE A 42 -0.77 1.83 -12.21
CA ILE A 42 -0.82 2.52 -10.92
C ILE A 42 0.59 2.61 -10.36
N THR A 43 0.97 3.81 -9.97
CA THR A 43 2.18 4.04 -9.16
C THR A 43 1.82 4.89 -7.95
N ASN A 44 2.48 4.68 -6.84
CA ASN A 44 2.11 5.31 -5.57
C ASN A 44 3.33 5.55 -4.67
N GLN A 45 3.18 6.50 -3.76
CA GLN A 45 4.04 6.57 -2.57
C GLN A 45 3.86 5.28 -1.75
N ARG A 46 4.94 4.54 -1.55
CA ARG A 46 4.89 3.26 -0.81
C ARG A 46 4.68 3.49 0.68
N GLU A 47 4.53 2.43 1.45
CA GLU A 47 4.50 2.36 2.92
C GLU A 47 3.34 3.11 3.60
N THR A 48 2.67 4.04 2.92
CA THR A 48 1.47 4.72 3.44
C THR A 48 0.38 3.69 3.67
N THR A 49 -0.09 3.61 4.91
CA THR A 49 -0.91 2.50 5.42
C THR A 49 -2.38 2.88 5.47
N VAL A 50 -3.22 2.09 4.84
CA VAL A 50 -4.68 2.20 4.87
C VAL A 50 -5.28 0.93 5.45
N VAL A 51 -6.22 1.06 6.39
CA VAL A 51 -7.06 -0.04 6.88
C VAL A 51 -8.52 0.33 6.68
N TRP A 52 -9.29 -0.56 6.07
CA TRP A 52 -10.70 -0.28 5.76
C TRP A 52 -11.59 -1.50 6.02
N SER A 53 -12.88 -1.25 6.22
CA SER A 53 -13.88 -2.31 6.34
C SER A 53 -14.12 -2.97 4.99
N LYS A 54 -14.07 -4.30 4.96
CA LYS A 54 -14.38 -5.11 3.78
C LYS A 54 -15.85 -4.97 3.38
N SER A 55 -16.72 -4.88 4.36
CA SER A 55 -18.17 -4.80 4.14
C SER A 55 -18.62 -3.46 3.58
N THR A 56 -18.00 -2.34 4.02
CA THR A 56 -18.37 -0.99 3.58
C THR A 56 -17.42 -0.40 2.54
N GLY A 57 -16.17 -0.85 2.50
CA GLY A 57 -15.10 -0.25 1.71
C GLY A 57 -14.59 1.08 2.28
N GLU A 58 -15.03 1.50 3.47
CA GLU A 58 -14.65 2.76 4.10
C GLU A 58 -13.42 2.58 5.00
N ALA A 59 -12.48 3.53 4.92
CA ALA A 59 -11.32 3.55 5.80
C ALA A 59 -11.78 3.77 7.26
N ILE A 60 -11.28 2.92 8.18
CA ILE A 60 -11.63 3.03 9.61
C ILE A 60 -10.82 4.09 10.35
N TYR A 61 -9.75 4.57 9.73
CA TYR A 61 -8.86 5.61 10.23
C TYR A 61 -8.21 6.33 9.03
N PRO A 62 -7.82 7.61 9.16
CA PRO A 62 -7.02 8.29 8.14
C PRO A 62 -5.76 7.48 7.77
N ALA A 63 -5.36 7.49 6.51
CA ALA A 63 -4.15 6.80 6.09
C ALA A 63 -2.93 7.36 6.83
N ILE A 64 -2.13 6.48 7.43
CA ILE A 64 -0.90 6.86 8.12
C ILE A 64 0.24 6.92 7.10
N VAL A 65 0.76 8.13 6.87
CA VAL A 65 1.75 8.40 5.81
C VAL A 65 3.12 7.82 6.18
N TRP A 66 3.94 7.52 5.17
CA TRP A 66 5.28 6.97 5.35
C TRP A 66 6.20 7.83 6.26
N GLN A 67 6.00 9.15 6.30
CA GLN A 67 6.75 10.09 7.14
C GLN A 67 6.39 10.02 8.63
N ASP A 68 5.28 9.36 8.98
CA ASP A 68 4.75 9.30 10.34
C ASP A 68 5.71 8.59 11.29
N ARG A 69 5.88 9.14 12.50
CA ARG A 69 6.80 8.64 13.51
C ARG A 69 6.11 8.13 14.78
N ARG A 70 4.75 8.04 14.81
CA ARG A 70 3.99 7.66 16.01
C ARG A 70 4.39 6.32 16.63
N THR A 71 4.87 5.37 15.82
CA THR A 71 5.24 4.02 16.24
C THR A 71 6.72 3.87 16.63
N HIS A 72 7.47 4.97 16.68
CA HIS A 72 8.91 4.95 16.94
C HIS A 72 9.27 4.28 18.28
N LYS A 73 8.47 4.50 19.35
CA LYS A 73 8.70 3.85 20.66
C LYS A 73 8.54 2.32 20.56
N TYR A 74 7.54 1.86 19.82
CA TYR A 74 7.31 0.44 19.59
C TYR A 74 8.46 -0.19 18.81
N CYS A 75 8.96 0.46 17.75
CA CYS A 75 10.15 0.00 17.03
C CYS A 75 11.38 -0.10 17.95
N ASN A 76 11.60 0.88 18.83
CA ASN A 76 12.73 0.84 19.76
C ASN A 76 12.62 -0.34 20.76
N ASN A 77 11.41 -0.64 21.26
CA ASN A 77 11.20 -1.79 22.14
C ASN A 77 11.55 -3.10 21.42
N LEU A 78 11.06 -3.30 20.21
CA LEU A 78 11.39 -4.49 19.41
C LEU A 78 12.89 -4.62 19.11
N LYS A 79 13.61 -3.50 18.94
CA LYS A 79 15.08 -3.53 18.81
C LYS A 79 15.75 -4.01 20.09
N LEU A 80 15.29 -3.52 21.25
CA LEU A 80 15.82 -3.96 22.56
C LEU A 80 15.52 -5.44 22.83
N GLU A 81 14.42 -5.95 22.32
CA GLU A 81 14.02 -7.37 22.38
C GLU A 81 14.78 -8.25 21.38
N GLY A 82 15.59 -7.66 20.48
CA GLY A 82 16.47 -8.39 19.57
C GLY A 82 15.82 -8.79 18.22
N HIS A 83 14.67 -8.24 17.87
CA HIS A 83 13.94 -8.62 16.65
C HIS A 83 14.48 -8.01 15.34
N GLU A 84 15.42 -7.07 15.41
CA GLU A 84 15.93 -6.34 14.23
C GLU A 84 16.60 -7.26 13.21
N GLU A 85 17.37 -8.24 13.68
CA GLU A 85 18.08 -9.19 12.80
C GLU A 85 17.10 -10.10 12.05
N THR A 86 16.08 -10.62 12.73
CA THR A 86 15.02 -11.45 12.11
C THR A 86 14.30 -10.67 11.01
N ILE A 87 13.89 -9.42 11.30
CA ILE A 87 13.21 -8.55 10.32
C ILE A 87 14.13 -8.29 9.13
N ARG A 88 15.39 -7.91 9.37
CA ARG A 88 16.36 -7.63 8.31
C ARG A 88 16.60 -8.84 7.41
N ASN A 89 16.80 -10.01 7.99
CA ASN A 89 17.07 -11.24 7.23
C ASN A 89 15.91 -11.64 6.34
N LYS A 90 14.65 -11.42 6.76
CA LYS A 90 13.46 -11.80 6.00
C LYS A 90 13.01 -10.75 4.99
N THR A 91 13.20 -9.48 5.31
CA THR A 91 12.63 -8.37 4.53
C THR A 91 13.66 -7.47 3.85
N GLY A 92 14.92 -7.54 4.25
CA GLY A 92 15.97 -6.60 3.85
C GLY A 92 15.83 -5.20 4.50
N LEU A 93 14.82 -4.98 5.36
CA LEU A 93 14.50 -3.69 5.94
C LEU A 93 15.08 -3.54 7.34
N VAL A 94 15.35 -2.29 7.72
CA VAL A 94 15.62 -1.93 9.12
C VAL A 94 14.29 -1.83 9.88
N LEU A 95 14.32 -2.02 11.19
CA LEU A 95 13.14 -1.84 12.03
C LEU A 95 12.90 -0.33 12.28
N ASP A 96 11.98 0.26 11.53
CA ASP A 96 11.68 1.69 11.55
C ASP A 96 10.17 1.96 11.36
N PRO A 97 9.61 3.03 12.00
CA PRO A 97 8.22 3.47 11.79
C PRO A 97 7.85 3.79 10.34
N TYR A 98 8.82 3.98 9.49
CA TYR A 98 8.65 4.24 8.06
C TYR A 98 7.74 3.20 7.38
N PHE A 99 7.92 1.91 7.73
CA PHE A 99 7.25 0.77 7.09
C PHE A 99 5.86 0.48 7.66
N SER A 100 5.04 -0.30 6.93
CA SER A 100 3.61 -0.42 7.21
C SER A 100 3.25 -1.24 8.47
N ALA A 101 4.00 -2.30 8.81
CA ALA A 101 3.63 -3.24 9.86
C ALA A 101 3.27 -2.58 11.20
N THR A 102 4.13 -1.66 11.67
CA THR A 102 3.91 -0.99 12.96
C THR A 102 2.72 -0.04 12.94
N LYS A 103 2.40 0.54 11.77
CA LYS A 103 1.22 1.40 11.57
C LYS A 103 -0.07 0.60 11.58
N ILE A 104 -0.07 -0.59 10.94
CA ILE A 104 -1.21 -1.52 10.99
C ILE A 104 -1.48 -1.89 12.44
N LYS A 105 -0.47 -2.38 13.15
CA LYS A 105 -0.60 -2.72 14.56
C LYS A 105 -1.14 -1.56 15.38
N TRP A 106 -0.60 -0.35 15.16
CA TRP A 106 -1.07 0.83 15.87
C TRP A 106 -2.57 1.09 15.62
N ILE A 107 -3.05 0.98 14.37
CA ILE A 107 -4.48 1.15 14.05
C ILE A 107 -5.31 0.10 14.80
N LEU A 108 -4.91 -1.17 14.74
CA LEU A 108 -5.63 -2.26 15.40
C LEU A 108 -5.71 -2.08 16.92
N ASP A 109 -4.67 -1.53 17.54
CA ASP A 109 -4.60 -1.37 19.00
C ASP A 109 -5.26 -0.05 19.50
N ASN A 110 -5.42 0.96 18.65
CA ASN A 110 -5.85 2.30 19.08
C ASN A 110 -7.21 2.74 18.49
N VAL A 111 -7.70 2.09 17.45
CA VAL A 111 -9.03 2.38 16.91
C VAL A 111 -10.04 1.42 17.55
N ASN A 112 -11.08 1.99 18.16
CA ASN A 112 -12.06 1.22 18.89
C ASN A 112 -12.75 0.15 18.02
N GLY A 113 -12.74 -1.11 18.47
CA GLY A 113 -13.33 -2.26 17.79
C GLY A 113 -12.56 -2.74 16.54
N ALA A 114 -11.39 -2.13 16.23
CA ALA A 114 -10.61 -2.54 15.06
C ALA A 114 -10.04 -3.96 15.22
N ARG A 115 -9.58 -4.32 16.42
CA ARG A 115 -9.03 -5.66 16.68
C ARG A 115 -10.08 -6.73 16.46
N ASP A 116 -11.27 -6.58 17.05
CA ASP A 116 -12.37 -7.54 16.93
C ASP A 116 -12.78 -7.71 15.44
N LYS A 117 -12.96 -6.61 14.73
CA LYS A 117 -13.27 -6.63 13.29
C LYS A 117 -12.20 -7.29 12.42
N ALA A 118 -10.92 -7.13 12.78
CA ALA A 118 -9.82 -7.78 12.08
C ALA A 118 -9.84 -9.31 12.29
N GLU A 119 -10.12 -9.76 13.51
CA GLU A 119 -10.27 -11.18 13.86
C GLU A 119 -11.51 -11.82 13.21
N GLU A 120 -12.61 -11.08 13.10
CA GLU A 120 -13.82 -11.45 12.36
C GLU A 120 -13.61 -11.48 10.82
N GLY A 121 -12.49 -10.92 10.30
CA GLY A 121 -12.17 -10.87 8.89
C GLY A 121 -12.90 -9.77 8.10
N ASP A 122 -13.45 -8.75 8.79
CA ASP A 122 -14.07 -7.57 8.16
C ASP A 122 -13.08 -6.44 7.86
N LEU A 123 -11.82 -6.54 8.27
CA LEU A 123 -10.84 -5.52 7.92
C LEU A 123 -9.87 -5.99 6.83
N LEU A 124 -9.56 -5.07 5.93
CA LEU A 124 -8.54 -5.19 4.91
C LEU A 124 -7.46 -4.13 5.12
N PHE A 125 -6.23 -4.49 4.78
CA PHE A 125 -5.07 -3.61 4.74
C PHE A 125 -4.58 -3.44 3.31
N GLY A 126 -4.03 -2.28 3.02
CA GLY A 126 -3.24 -2.04 1.82
C GLY A 126 -2.40 -0.78 1.94
N THR A 127 -1.45 -0.66 1.02
CA THR A 127 -0.86 0.61 0.63
C THR A 127 -1.80 1.34 -0.33
N ILE A 128 -1.46 2.52 -0.77
CA ILE A 128 -2.35 3.36 -1.61
C ILE A 128 -2.77 2.64 -2.89
N ASP A 129 -1.85 1.90 -3.54
CA ASP A 129 -2.15 1.07 -4.72
C ASP A 129 -3.28 0.08 -4.46
N THR A 130 -3.17 -0.69 -3.38
CA THR A 130 -4.16 -1.71 -3.00
C THR A 130 -5.54 -1.09 -2.74
N PHE A 131 -5.58 0.02 -2.01
CA PHE A 131 -6.83 0.73 -1.75
C PHE A 131 -7.46 1.25 -3.04
N LEU A 132 -6.66 1.85 -3.93
CA LEU A 132 -7.13 2.31 -5.24
C LEU A 132 -7.65 1.16 -6.10
N ILE A 133 -6.91 0.05 -6.20
CA ILE A 133 -7.37 -1.15 -6.92
C ILE A 133 -8.71 -1.60 -6.37
N TYR A 134 -8.83 -1.79 -5.06
CA TYR A 134 -10.07 -2.22 -4.42
C TYR A 134 -11.25 -1.32 -4.76
N LYS A 135 -11.10 0.00 -4.62
CA LYS A 135 -12.15 1.00 -4.87
C LYS A 135 -12.49 1.16 -6.36
N LEU A 136 -11.50 1.09 -7.24
CA LEU A 136 -11.66 1.32 -8.67
C LEU A 136 -12.17 0.08 -9.42
N THR A 137 -11.99 -1.11 -8.85
CA THR A 137 -12.52 -2.37 -9.38
C THR A 137 -13.89 -2.75 -8.80
N GLY A 138 -14.53 -1.84 -8.06
CA GLY A 138 -15.85 -2.09 -7.45
C GLY A 138 -15.80 -3.09 -6.29
N HIS A 139 -14.74 -3.03 -5.47
CA HIS A 139 -14.51 -3.88 -4.30
C HIS A 139 -14.26 -5.37 -4.63
N GLN A 140 -13.88 -5.68 -5.86
CA GLN A 140 -13.69 -7.07 -6.30
C GLN A 140 -12.27 -7.59 -6.07
N ASN A 141 -11.27 -6.71 -6.19
CA ASN A 141 -9.87 -7.10 -6.19
C ASN A 141 -9.10 -6.47 -5.02
N HIS A 142 -8.52 -7.31 -4.19
CA HIS A 142 -7.67 -6.92 -3.08
C HIS A 142 -6.24 -7.38 -3.38
N PHE A 143 -5.56 -6.64 -4.25
CA PHE A 143 -4.24 -6.95 -4.79
C PHE A 143 -3.22 -5.87 -4.46
N THR A 144 -1.96 -6.27 -4.39
CA THR A 144 -0.77 -5.40 -4.39
C THR A 144 0.31 -6.04 -5.27
N ASP A 145 1.37 -5.30 -5.56
CA ASP A 145 2.54 -5.85 -6.24
C ASP A 145 3.72 -6.13 -5.29
N VAL A 146 4.70 -6.87 -5.78
CA VAL A 146 5.91 -7.25 -5.00
C VAL A 146 6.70 -6.03 -4.51
N THR A 147 6.71 -4.90 -5.24
CA THR A 147 7.46 -3.70 -4.86
C THR A 147 6.83 -2.95 -3.68
N ASN A 148 5.50 -2.92 -3.61
CA ASN A 148 4.76 -2.38 -2.46
C ASN A 148 4.79 -3.36 -1.29
N ALA A 149 4.53 -4.66 -1.51
CA ALA A 149 4.56 -5.68 -0.47
C ALA A 149 5.91 -5.73 0.26
N SER A 150 7.03 -5.64 -0.46
CA SER A 150 8.37 -5.66 0.11
C SER A 150 8.67 -4.51 1.07
N ARG A 151 7.83 -3.45 1.10
CA ARG A 151 8.02 -2.29 1.97
C ARG A 151 7.13 -2.29 3.21
N THR A 152 6.49 -3.41 3.51
CA THR A 152 5.56 -3.52 4.64
C THR A 152 6.18 -3.99 5.95
N MET A 153 7.37 -4.58 5.96
CA MET A 153 7.98 -5.41 7.02
C MET A 153 7.18 -6.69 7.34
N LEU A 154 6.30 -7.13 6.45
CA LEU A 154 5.51 -8.36 6.60
C LEU A 154 5.79 -9.39 5.51
N PHE A 155 6.45 -8.96 4.43
CA PHE A 155 6.70 -9.74 3.22
C PHE A 155 8.13 -10.31 3.22
N ASN A 156 8.24 -11.61 3.07
CA ASN A 156 9.54 -12.29 2.98
C ASN A 156 10.04 -12.22 1.53
N ILE A 157 11.15 -11.50 1.32
CA ILE A 157 11.73 -11.27 -0.01
C ILE A 157 12.39 -12.49 -0.62
N HIS A 158 12.62 -13.56 0.14
CA HIS A 158 13.22 -14.81 -0.35
C HIS A 158 12.16 -15.81 -0.83
N THR A 159 11.01 -15.86 -0.14
CA THR A 159 9.90 -16.75 -0.49
C THR A 159 8.83 -16.08 -1.35
N LEU A 160 8.84 -14.74 -1.42
CA LEU A 160 7.82 -13.90 -2.07
C LEU A 160 6.42 -14.14 -1.51
N GLU A 161 6.33 -14.29 -0.19
CA GLU A 161 5.08 -14.53 0.54
C GLU A 161 5.00 -13.66 1.80
N TRP A 162 3.77 -13.47 2.32
CA TRP A 162 3.56 -12.91 3.65
C TRP A 162 4.12 -13.84 4.72
N ASP A 163 5.06 -13.35 5.53
CA ASP A 163 5.81 -14.16 6.50
C ASP A 163 5.01 -14.37 7.79
N LYS A 164 4.77 -15.63 8.13
CA LYS A 164 3.96 -16.00 9.31
C LYS A 164 4.56 -15.52 10.64
N GLU A 165 5.88 -15.59 10.78
CA GLU A 165 6.56 -15.15 12.00
C GLU A 165 6.47 -13.63 12.18
N LEU A 166 6.61 -12.86 11.07
CA LEU A 166 6.45 -11.41 11.10
C LEU A 166 4.98 -11.03 11.40
N LEU A 167 4.01 -11.74 10.84
CA LEU A 167 2.59 -11.53 11.16
C LEU A 167 2.30 -11.78 12.65
N GLN A 168 2.89 -12.81 13.24
CA GLN A 168 2.77 -13.10 14.68
C GLN A 168 3.46 -12.02 15.51
N LEU A 169 4.68 -11.59 15.14
CA LEU A 169 5.44 -10.56 15.85
C LEU A 169 4.66 -9.23 15.94
N PHE A 170 4.03 -8.82 14.84
CA PHE A 170 3.23 -7.59 14.78
C PHE A 170 1.76 -7.81 15.16
N ASP A 171 1.35 -9.04 15.46
CA ASP A 171 -0.01 -9.40 15.80
C ASP A 171 -1.04 -8.91 14.77
N ILE A 172 -0.80 -9.28 13.49
CA ILE A 172 -1.62 -8.89 12.34
C ILE A 172 -2.26 -10.14 11.73
N PRO A 173 -3.61 -10.20 11.66
CA PRO A 173 -4.31 -11.31 11.01
C PRO A 173 -4.00 -11.39 9.51
N LYS A 174 -3.64 -12.59 9.03
CA LYS A 174 -3.33 -12.83 7.61
C LYS A 174 -4.51 -12.48 6.69
N SER A 175 -5.75 -12.62 7.18
CA SER A 175 -6.98 -12.31 6.45
C SER A 175 -7.09 -10.85 5.99
N MET A 176 -6.33 -9.95 6.62
CA MET A 176 -6.29 -8.52 6.25
C MET A 176 -5.43 -8.22 5.03
N LEU A 177 -4.55 -9.14 4.61
CA LEU A 177 -3.49 -8.85 3.65
C LEU A 177 -3.95 -9.12 2.22
N PRO A 178 -3.53 -8.28 1.24
CA PRO A 178 -3.83 -8.48 -0.16
C PRO A 178 -3.08 -9.67 -0.75
N GLU A 179 -3.59 -10.19 -1.84
CA GLU A 179 -2.83 -11.08 -2.71
C GLU A 179 -1.72 -10.30 -3.41
N VAL A 180 -0.51 -10.89 -3.46
CA VAL A 180 0.67 -10.25 -4.06
C VAL A 180 0.87 -10.76 -5.47
N LEU A 181 0.90 -9.85 -6.43
CA LEU A 181 1.09 -10.17 -7.85
C LEU A 181 2.44 -9.63 -8.35
N SER A 182 2.87 -10.10 -9.53
CA SER A 182 3.94 -9.46 -10.30
C SER A 182 3.51 -8.05 -10.72
N CYS A 183 4.47 -7.12 -10.88
CA CYS A 183 4.18 -5.72 -11.25
C CYS A 183 3.39 -5.59 -12.57
N ASP A 184 3.52 -6.56 -13.48
CA ASP A 184 2.81 -6.69 -14.76
C ASP A 184 1.59 -7.62 -14.69
N GLY A 185 1.11 -7.91 -13.49
CA GLY A 185 -0.02 -8.79 -13.23
C GLY A 185 -1.36 -8.26 -13.74
N ASN A 186 -2.38 -9.10 -13.63
CA ASN A 186 -3.75 -8.69 -13.92
C ASN A 186 -4.43 -8.22 -12.63
N PHE A 187 -4.47 -6.91 -12.42
CA PHE A 187 -5.07 -6.28 -11.24
C PHE A 187 -6.57 -6.02 -11.37
N GLY A 188 -7.20 -6.51 -12.44
CA GLY A 188 -8.62 -6.29 -12.74
C GLY A 188 -8.85 -5.09 -13.65
N ASN A 189 -10.06 -4.57 -13.65
CA ASN A 189 -10.45 -3.49 -14.52
C ASN A 189 -10.93 -2.28 -13.71
N LEU A 190 -10.40 -1.13 -14.04
CA LEU A 190 -10.85 0.16 -13.53
C LEU A 190 -12.23 0.49 -14.12
N ASN A 191 -13.22 0.70 -13.25
CA ASN A 191 -14.58 1.04 -13.61
C ASN A 191 -14.87 2.50 -13.27
N VAL A 192 -14.81 3.37 -14.28
CA VAL A 192 -15.13 4.81 -14.15
C VAL A 192 -15.98 5.24 -15.34
N ASN A 193 -17.13 5.90 -15.10
CA ASN A 193 -18.02 6.41 -16.14
C ASN A 193 -18.45 5.36 -17.19
N ASN A 194 -18.76 4.14 -16.75
CA ASN A 194 -19.10 3.00 -17.62
C ASN A 194 -17.96 2.57 -18.58
N THR A 195 -16.75 3.06 -18.37
CA THR A 195 -15.57 2.60 -19.11
C THR A 195 -14.87 1.53 -18.30
N ASN A 196 -14.46 0.45 -18.97
CA ASN A 196 -13.80 -0.72 -18.38
C ASN A 196 -12.37 -0.79 -18.92
N ILE A 197 -11.40 -0.28 -18.14
CA ILE A 197 -9.99 -0.20 -18.55
C ILE A 197 -9.16 -1.19 -17.73
N PRO A 198 -8.45 -2.14 -18.36
CA PRO A 198 -7.63 -3.09 -17.62
C PRO A 198 -6.47 -2.40 -16.89
N ILE A 199 -6.27 -2.76 -15.63
CA ILE A 199 -5.10 -2.37 -14.82
C ILE A 199 -4.01 -3.40 -15.09
N ARG A 200 -2.99 -3.03 -15.87
CA ARG A 200 -1.93 -3.93 -16.38
C ARG A 200 -0.56 -3.71 -15.74
N GLY A 201 -0.47 -2.80 -14.79
CA GLY A 201 0.79 -2.57 -14.08
C GLY A 201 0.55 -1.86 -12.75
N VAL A 202 1.27 -2.34 -11.73
CA VAL A 202 1.34 -1.70 -10.40
C VAL A 202 2.78 -1.73 -9.96
N ILE A 203 3.31 -0.59 -9.56
CA ILE A 203 4.72 -0.47 -9.16
C ILE A 203 4.91 0.71 -8.20
N GLY A 204 5.75 0.53 -7.20
CA GLY A 204 6.14 1.62 -6.31
C GLY A 204 6.87 2.75 -7.07
N ASP A 205 6.68 3.99 -6.61
CA ASP A 205 7.22 5.21 -7.23
C ASP A 205 8.73 5.19 -7.44
N GLN A 206 9.49 4.69 -6.48
CA GLN A 206 10.95 4.62 -6.59
C GLN A 206 11.40 3.57 -7.63
N GLN A 207 10.73 2.44 -7.73
CA GLN A 207 11.02 1.43 -8.75
C GLN A 207 10.67 1.94 -10.14
N LEU A 208 9.56 2.66 -10.30
CA LEU A 208 9.20 3.29 -11.55
C LEU A 208 10.26 4.31 -11.97
N SER A 209 10.77 5.11 -11.05
CA SER A 209 11.77 6.13 -11.33
C SER A 209 13.13 5.56 -11.80
N LEU A 210 13.44 4.30 -11.52
CA LEU A 210 14.65 3.63 -12.04
C LEU A 210 14.68 3.53 -13.57
N ILE A 211 13.54 3.55 -14.25
CA ILE A 211 13.45 3.58 -15.72
C ILE A 211 14.22 4.79 -16.27
N HIS A 212 14.10 5.96 -15.65
CA HIS A 212 14.77 7.18 -16.06
C HIS A 212 16.29 7.16 -15.82
N ILE A 213 16.78 6.29 -14.95
CA ILE A 213 18.19 6.17 -14.61
C ILE A 213 18.89 5.15 -15.51
N SER A 214 18.24 4.05 -15.84
CA SER A 214 18.83 2.90 -16.56
C SER A 214 18.60 2.93 -18.08
N GLU A 215 17.54 3.56 -18.57
CA GLU A 215 17.21 3.60 -20.00
C GLU A 215 18.08 4.59 -20.85
N PRO A 216 18.53 5.75 -20.34
CA PRO A 216 19.34 6.69 -21.16
C PRO A 216 20.63 6.09 -21.72
N THR A 217 21.14 5.03 -21.09
CA THR A 217 22.39 4.39 -21.52
C THR A 217 22.21 3.45 -22.72
N ARG A 218 21.00 2.96 -22.99
CA ARG A 218 20.72 2.09 -24.15
C ARG A 218 20.53 2.87 -25.44
N LEU A 219 20.05 4.10 -25.40
CA LEU A 219 19.81 4.91 -26.59
C LEU A 219 21.11 5.50 -27.16
N SER A 220 22.17 5.64 -26.37
CA SER A 220 23.47 6.16 -26.82
C SER A 220 24.36 5.11 -27.52
N THR A 221 23.99 3.83 -27.52
CA THR A 221 24.75 2.76 -28.15
C THR A 221 24.17 2.29 -29.50
N LEU A 222 23.12 2.94 -29.98
CA LEU A 222 22.46 2.63 -31.27
C LEU A 222 22.63 3.71 -32.34
N SER A 223 23.58 4.65 -32.14
CA SER A 223 23.97 5.65 -33.16
C SER A 223 25.31 5.35 -33.81
#